data_1ac272145c4b77fdffe1b7e8a3b39111
#
_entry.id   1ac272145c4b77fdffe1b7e8a3b39111
#
_cell.length_a   1.000
_cell.length_b   1.000
_cell.length_c   1.000
_cell.angle_alpha   90.00
_cell.angle_beta   90.00
_cell.angle_gamma   90.00
#
_symmetry.space_group_name_H-M   'P 1'
#
loop_
_entity.id
_entity.type
_entity.pdbx_description
1 polymer ?
#
loop_
_entity_poly.entity_id
_entity_poly.type
_entity_poly.pdbx_seq_one_letter_code
_entity_poly.pdbx_strand_id
1 'polypeptide(L)'
;MIVIDFGGQYNQLVARRVRECNVYCEIYSYKIGIDKIKEMNPKGIILTGGPNSCYEPDSPTYSKELFELGIPVLGLCYGAQLMQHVLGGKVEKAEVSEYGKTEVLVDKTESKLFKDVSEKTICWMSHTDYISQTAPGFEI
;
A
#
# COMPACT_ATOMS: atom_id res chain seq x y z
N MET A 1 10.88 2.63 -10.47
CA MET A 1 9.91 2.08 -9.49
C MET A 1 8.91 1.19 -10.19
N ILE A 2 8.28 0.25 -9.48
CA ILE A 2 7.14 -0.53 -10.00
C ILE A 2 5.91 -0.30 -9.12
N VAL A 3 4.75 -0.38 -9.77
CA VAL A 3 3.43 -0.35 -9.13
C VAL A 3 2.79 -1.70 -9.34
N ILE A 4 2.36 -2.35 -8.27
CA ILE A 4 1.66 -3.63 -8.34
C ILE A 4 0.16 -3.37 -8.24
N ASP A 5 -0.56 -3.80 -9.27
CA ASP A 5 -1.99 -3.62 -9.46
C ASP A 5 -2.77 -4.80 -8.86
N PHE A 6 -3.60 -4.51 -7.86
CA PHE A 6 -4.52 -5.45 -7.22
C PHE A 6 -5.98 -5.30 -7.71
N GLY A 7 -6.19 -4.66 -8.85
CA GLY A 7 -7.52 -4.48 -9.43
C GLY A 7 -8.22 -3.17 -9.05
N GLY A 8 -7.50 -2.24 -8.44
CA GLY A 8 -8.03 -0.93 -8.06
C GLY A 8 -8.22 0.00 -9.26
N GLN A 9 -9.08 1.03 -9.10
CA GLN A 9 -9.40 1.98 -10.16
C GLN A 9 -8.31 3.05 -10.39
N TYR A 10 -7.41 3.28 -9.41
CA TYR A 10 -6.50 4.41 -9.41
C TYR A 10 -5.04 4.06 -9.74
N ASN A 11 -4.77 2.83 -10.17
CA ASN A 11 -3.40 2.34 -10.44
C ASN A 11 -2.65 3.22 -11.44
N GLN A 12 -3.32 3.61 -12.52
CA GLN A 12 -2.75 4.51 -13.53
C GLN A 12 -2.46 5.91 -12.97
N LEU A 13 -3.33 6.41 -12.10
CA LEU A 13 -3.13 7.72 -11.45
C LEU A 13 -1.96 7.68 -10.48
N VAL A 14 -1.79 6.59 -9.72
CA VAL A 14 -0.62 6.39 -8.84
C VAL A 14 0.66 6.42 -9.67
N ALA A 15 0.73 5.62 -10.74
CA ALA A 15 1.91 5.59 -11.61
C ALA A 15 2.17 6.95 -12.27
N ARG A 16 1.13 7.67 -12.66
CA ARG A 16 1.25 9.02 -13.20
C ARG A 16 1.86 9.97 -12.18
N ARG A 17 1.43 9.95 -10.91
CA ARG A 17 2.00 10.79 -9.84
C ARG A 17 3.48 10.49 -9.62
N VAL A 18 3.87 9.22 -9.66
CA VAL A 18 5.29 8.83 -9.57
C VAL A 18 6.09 9.43 -10.74
N ARG A 19 5.57 9.36 -11.97
CA ARG A 19 6.23 9.91 -13.16
C ARG A 19 6.30 11.45 -13.15
N GLU A 20 5.30 12.12 -12.59
CA GLU A 20 5.31 13.59 -12.38
C GLU A 20 6.42 14.03 -11.42
N CYS A 21 6.90 13.12 -10.55
CA CYS A 21 8.09 13.33 -9.73
C CYS A 21 9.42 13.01 -10.47
N ASN A 22 9.40 12.89 -11.79
CA ASN A 22 10.55 12.50 -12.62
C ASN A 22 11.14 11.12 -12.28
N VAL A 23 10.31 10.20 -11.78
CA VAL A 23 10.70 8.82 -11.45
C VAL A 23 10.11 7.87 -12.49
N TYR A 24 10.96 7.09 -13.16
CA TYR A 24 10.50 6.04 -14.06
C TYR A 24 9.66 5.02 -13.29
N CYS A 25 8.48 4.69 -13.84
CA CYS A 25 7.51 3.81 -13.19
C CYS A 25 6.75 2.96 -14.21
N GLU A 26 6.66 1.68 -13.94
CA GLU A 26 5.85 0.70 -14.68
C GLU A 26 4.82 0.06 -13.76
N ILE A 27 3.70 -0.38 -14.35
CA ILE A 27 2.62 -1.08 -13.64
C ILE A 27 2.66 -2.54 -14.03
N TYR A 28 2.57 -3.41 -13.04
CA TYR A 28 2.49 -4.85 -13.20
C TYR A 28 1.30 -5.41 -12.42
N SER A 29 0.66 -6.45 -12.98
CA SER A 29 -0.35 -7.20 -12.25
C SER A 29 0.25 -7.85 -10.99
N TYR A 30 -0.55 -8.04 -9.95
CA TYR A 30 -0.16 -8.80 -8.75
C TYR A 30 0.29 -10.23 -9.05
N LYS A 31 0.03 -10.74 -10.25
CA LYS A 31 0.51 -12.04 -10.73
C LYS A 31 1.97 -12.06 -11.19
N ILE A 32 2.65 -10.92 -11.17
CA ILE A 32 4.08 -10.87 -11.51
C ILE A 32 4.86 -11.76 -10.53
N GLY A 33 5.72 -12.63 -11.09
CA GLY A 33 6.56 -13.50 -10.26
C GLY A 33 7.64 -12.75 -9.52
N ILE A 34 7.97 -13.23 -8.32
CA ILE A 34 9.01 -12.64 -7.47
C ILE A 34 10.39 -12.60 -8.16
N ASP A 35 10.71 -13.62 -8.94
CA ASP A 35 11.98 -13.68 -9.67
C ASP A 35 12.10 -12.56 -10.71
N LYS A 36 10.98 -12.20 -11.34
CA LYS A 36 10.95 -11.07 -12.28
C LYS A 36 11.18 -9.75 -11.56
N ILE A 37 10.65 -9.57 -10.36
CA ILE A 37 10.90 -8.39 -9.54
C ILE A 37 12.38 -8.32 -9.12
N LYS A 38 12.97 -9.46 -8.72
CA LYS A 38 14.41 -9.55 -8.40
C LYS A 38 15.26 -9.17 -9.60
N GLU A 39 14.94 -9.70 -10.79
CA GLU A 39 15.66 -9.38 -12.04
C GLU A 39 15.60 -7.88 -12.38
N MET A 40 14.42 -7.27 -12.25
CA MET A 40 14.24 -5.83 -12.50
C MET A 40 14.93 -4.93 -11.47
N ASN A 41 15.17 -5.43 -10.27
CA ASN A 41 15.79 -4.70 -9.17
C ASN A 41 15.27 -3.25 -9.01
N PRO A 42 13.97 -3.06 -8.79
CA PRO A 42 13.38 -1.73 -8.73
C PRO A 42 13.86 -0.97 -7.50
N LYS A 43 13.95 0.35 -7.58
CA LYS A 43 14.33 1.21 -6.44
C LYS A 43 13.22 1.39 -5.40
N GLY A 44 12.02 0.93 -5.70
CA GLY A 44 10.87 0.95 -4.79
C GLY A 44 9.67 0.27 -5.43
N ILE A 45 8.77 -0.21 -4.58
CA ILE A 45 7.56 -0.92 -4.95
C ILE A 45 6.36 -0.21 -4.31
N ILE A 46 5.31 0.02 -5.08
CA ILE A 46 4.03 0.53 -4.58
C ILE A 46 2.98 -0.56 -4.76
N LEU A 47 2.33 -0.93 -3.68
CA LEU A 47 1.16 -1.82 -3.67
C LEU A 47 -0.09 -0.95 -3.68
N THR A 48 -0.91 -1.07 -4.70
CA THR A 48 -2.09 -0.21 -4.87
C THR A 48 -3.33 -0.71 -4.14
N GLY A 49 -4.42 0.02 -4.28
CA GLY A 49 -5.73 -0.41 -3.82
C GLY A 49 -6.32 -1.54 -4.65
N GLY A 50 -7.36 -2.16 -4.12
CA GLY A 50 -8.13 -3.22 -4.75
C GLY A 50 -9.53 -3.32 -4.16
N PRO A 51 -10.46 -4.00 -4.83
CA PRO A 51 -11.86 -4.08 -4.42
C PRO A 51 -12.13 -5.16 -3.35
N ASN A 52 -11.19 -6.04 -3.09
CA ASN A 52 -11.36 -7.21 -2.22
C ASN A 52 -10.93 -6.92 -0.78
N SER A 53 -11.30 -7.81 0.14
CA SER A 53 -10.74 -7.88 1.49
C SER A 53 -9.54 -8.82 1.50
N CYS A 54 -8.39 -8.37 2.02
CA CYS A 54 -7.12 -9.12 1.91
C CYS A 54 -7.08 -10.45 2.67
N TYR A 55 -8.04 -10.68 3.57
CA TYR A 55 -8.19 -11.91 4.34
C TYR A 55 -9.13 -12.94 3.68
N GLU A 56 -9.76 -12.62 2.56
CA GLU A 56 -10.60 -13.56 1.81
C GLU A 56 -9.75 -14.51 0.97
N PRO A 57 -10.11 -15.82 0.89
CA PRO A 57 -9.27 -16.84 0.26
C PRO A 57 -8.96 -16.58 -1.22
N ASP A 58 -9.90 -15.99 -1.95
CA ASP A 58 -9.78 -15.75 -3.39
C ASP A 58 -9.26 -14.35 -3.72
N SER A 59 -8.86 -13.59 -2.72
CA SER A 59 -8.36 -12.24 -2.91
C SER A 59 -6.96 -12.21 -3.50
N PRO A 60 -6.65 -11.22 -4.34
CA PRO A 60 -5.30 -11.01 -4.83
C PRO A 60 -4.31 -10.92 -3.68
N THR A 61 -3.28 -11.76 -3.70
CA THR A 61 -2.28 -11.78 -2.62
C THR A 61 -0.86 -11.72 -3.18
N TYR A 62 0.09 -11.51 -2.30
CA TYR A 62 1.51 -11.63 -2.61
C TYR A 62 2.26 -12.29 -1.45
N SER A 63 3.37 -12.96 -1.76
CA SER A 63 4.15 -13.66 -0.74
C SER A 63 4.92 -12.69 0.16
N LYS A 64 5.19 -13.13 1.40
CA LYS A 64 6.03 -12.42 2.36
C LYS A 64 7.42 -12.10 1.80
N GLU A 65 7.92 -12.94 0.90
CA GLU A 65 9.23 -12.78 0.25
C GLU A 65 9.41 -11.41 -0.44
N LEU A 66 8.31 -10.80 -0.92
CA LEU A 66 8.34 -9.45 -1.50
C LEU A 66 8.91 -8.41 -0.51
N PHE A 67 8.52 -8.53 0.75
CA PHE A 67 8.93 -7.60 1.82
C PHE A 67 10.34 -7.89 2.36
N GLU A 68 10.90 -9.05 2.02
CA GLU A 68 12.24 -9.49 2.41
C GLU A 68 13.31 -9.16 1.36
N LEU A 69 12.93 -8.57 0.22
CA LEU A 69 13.86 -8.18 -0.86
C LEU A 69 14.81 -7.03 -0.49
N GLY A 70 14.58 -6.34 0.63
CA GLY A 70 15.36 -5.15 0.99
C GLY A 70 15.03 -3.92 0.12
N ILE A 71 13.94 -3.96 -0.62
CA ILE A 71 13.43 -2.86 -1.46
C ILE A 71 12.34 -2.12 -0.69
N PRO A 72 12.37 -0.78 -0.62
CA PRO A 72 11.30 -0.01 0.02
C PRO A 72 9.94 -0.31 -0.61
N VAL A 73 8.94 -0.60 0.23
CA VAL A 73 7.55 -0.90 -0.20
C VAL A 73 6.60 0.11 0.44
N LEU A 74 5.77 0.73 -0.40
CA LEU A 74 4.65 1.59 0.02
C LEU A 74 3.33 0.88 -0.26
N GLY A 75 2.52 0.66 0.75
CA GLY A 75 1.15 0.15 0.61
C GLY A 75 0.12 1.30 0.62
N LEU A 76 -0.81 1.25 -0.32
CA LEU A 76 -1.95 2.18 -0.41
C LEU A 76 -3.26 1.38 -0.32
N CYS A 77 -4.13 1.73 0.62
CA CYS A 77 -5.43 1.08 0.80
C CYS A 77 -5.29 -0.45 0.93
N TYR A 78 -5.83 -1.21 -0.02
CA TYR A 78 -5.68 -2.67 -0.06
C TYR A 78 -4.21 -3.12 0.08
N GLY A 79 -3.28 -2.45 -0.59
CA GLY A 79 -1.85 -2.78 -0.51
C GLY A 79 -1.27 -2.61 0.90
N ALA A 80 -1.72 -1.60 1.65
CA ALA A 80 -1.34 -1.43 3.05
C ALA A 80 -1.93 -2.53 3.94
N GLN A 81 -3.21 -2.85 3.72
CA GLN A 81 -3.90 -3.93 4.45
C GLN A 81 -3.25 -5.29 4.18
N LEU A 82 -2.97 -5.61 2.91
CA LEU A 82 -2.29 -6.84 2.51
C LEU A 82 -0.90 -6.95 3.16
N MET A 83 -0.12 -5.88 3.12
CA MET A 83 1.20 -5.84 3.76
C MET A 83 1.11 -6.16 5.25
N GLN A 84 0.19 -5.54 5.97
CA GLN A 84 -0.02 -5.80 7.38
C GLN A 84 -0.48 -7.23 7.63
N HIS A 85 -1.44 -7.72 6.85
CA HIS A 85 -1.96 -9.08 6.96
C HIS A 85 -0.86 -10.14 6.76
N VAL A 86 -0.06 -10.00 5.71
CA VAL A 86 1.02 -10.95 5.36
C VAL A 86 2.16 -10.93 6.39
N LEU A 87 2.42 -9.77 7.01
CA LEU A 87 3.50 -9.61 7.98
C LEU A 87 3.08 -9.87 9.44
N GLY A 88 1.83 -10.32 9.66
CA GLY A 88 1.36 -10.75 10.97
C GLY A 88 0.58 -9.69 11.76
N GLY A 89 0.16 -8.63 11.10
CA GLY A 89 -0.85 -7.70 11.62
C GLY A 89 -2.26 -8.23 11.45
N LYS A 90 -3.25 -7.44 11.84
CA LYS A 90 -4.67 -7.82 11.77
C LYS A 90 -5.46 -6.79 10.99
N VAL A 91 -6.25 -7.27 10.04
CA VAL A 91 -7.17 -6.47 9.22
C VAL A 91 -8.58 -6.98 9.47
N GLU A 92 -9.49 -6.09 9.75
CA GLU A 92 -10.88 -6.40 10.09
C GLU A 92 -11.84 -5.50 9.32
N LYS A 93 -13.05 -5.99 9.16
CA LYS A 93 -14.14 -5.21 8.61
C LYS A 93 -14.64 -4.20 9.64
N ALA A 94 -14.71 -2.93 9.26
CA ALA A 94 -15.31 -1.91 10.12
C ALA A 94 -16.83 -2.03 10.17
N GLU A 95 -17.42 -1.66 11.30
CA GLU A 95 -18.89 -1.57 11.45
C GLU A 95 -19.46 -0.48 10.55
N VAL A 96 -18.71 0.61 10.38
CA VAL A 96 -19.06 1.75 9.51
C VAL A 96 -17.91 1.99 8.55
N SER A 97 -18.23 1.94 7.26
CA SER A 97 -17.25 2.23 6.20
C SER A 97 -16.88 3.70 6.17
N GLU A 98 -15.63 4.00 5.88
CA GLU A 98 -15.13 5.37 5.74
C GLU A 98 -15.07 5.78 4.27
N TYR A 99 -15.87 6.77 3.93
CA TYR A 99 -15.89 7.39 2.60
C TYR A 99 -15.88 8.91 2.71
N GLY A 100 -15.00 9.56 1.97
CA GLY A 100 -14.93 11.01 1.87
C GLY A 100 -13.71 11.63 2.55
N LYS A 101 -13.82 12.90 2.88
CA LYS A 101 -12.76 13.68 3.53
C LYS A 101 -12.64 13.30 5.01
N THR A 102 -11.46 12.90 5.42
CA THR A 102 -11.15 12.55 6.80
C THR A 102 -9.90 13.30 7.25
N GLU A 103 -9.95 13.90 8.44
CA GLU A 103 -8.77 14.48 9.08
C GLU A 103 -7.88 13.34 9.58
N VAL A 104 -6.60 13.40 9.22
CA VAL A 104 -5.58 12.46 9.64
C VAL A 104 -4.55 13.18 10.47
N LEU A 105 -4.18 12.58 11.60
CA LEU A 105 -3.08 13.03 12.45
C LEU A 105 -1.83 12.26 12.06
N VAL A 106 -0.73 12.99 11.85
CA VAL A 106 0.58 12.42 11.56
C VAL A 106 1.38 12.41 12.86
N ASP A 107 1.43 11.26 13.54
CA ASP A 107 2.11 11.12 14.83
C ASP A 107 3.65 11.15 14.69
N LYS A 108 4.16 10.66 13.54
CA LYS A 108 5.59 10.59 13.23
C LYS A 108 5.97 11.56 12.11
N THR A 109 6.00 12.84 12.42
CA THR A 109 6.34 13.90 11.45
C THR A 109 7.78 13.84 10.94
N GLU A 110 8.70 13.18 11.67
CA GLU A 110 10.07 12.90 11.25
C GLU A 110 10.20 11.77 10.23
N SER A 111 9.11 11.05 9.95
CA SER A 111 9.08 10.01 8.92
C SER A 111 9.38 10.60 7.55
N LYS A 112 10.24 9.92 6.78
CA LYS A 112 10.56 10.34 5.40
C LYS A 112 9.33 10.40 4.50
N LEU A 113 8.31 9.58 4.77
CA LEU A 113 7.06 9.55 4.03
C LEU A 113 6.24 10.83 4.24
N PHE A 114 6.27 11.38 5.45
CA PHE A 114 5.50 12.55 5.84
C PHE A 114 6.30 13.85 5.89
N LYS A 115 7.51 13.85 5.31
CA LYS A 115 8.32 15.06 5.20
C LYS A 115 7.51 16.18 4.51
N ASP A 116 7.49 17.36 5.13
CA ASP A 116 6.76 18.54 4.68
C ASP A 116 5.22 18.38 4.66
N VAL A 117 4.69 17.33 5.29
CA VAL A 117 3.26 17.14 5.55
C VAL A 117 2.93 17.71 6.94
N SER A 118 1.87 18.50 7.05
CA SER A 118 1.40 19.03 8.33
C SER A 118 0.98 17.91 9.28
N GLU A 119 1.20 18.08 10.59
CA GLU A 119 0.73 17.16 11.64
C GLU A 119 -0.76 16.82 11.50
N LYS A 120 -1.57 17.81 11.09
CA LYS A 120 -2.97 17.60 10.71
C LYS A 120 -3.10 17.79 9.21
N THR A 121 -3.61 16.75 8.54
CA THR A 121 -3.86 16.78 7.10
C THR A 121 -5.19 16.13 6.76
N ILE A 122 -5.66 16.35 5.53
CA ILE A 122 -6.92 15.75 5.05
C ILE A 122 -6.60 14.71 3.99
N CYS A 123 -7.12 13.51 4.20
CA CYS A 123 -7.08 12.44 3.22
C CYS A 123 -8.50 12.10 2.73
N TRP A 124 -8.56 11.53 1.54
CA TRP A 124 -9.78 10.95 1.02
C TRP A 124 -9.79 9.47 1.34
N MET A 125 -10.74 9.06 2.17
CA MET A 125 -10.94 7.66 2.53
C MET A 125 -11.96 7.01 1.60
N SER A 126 -11.71 5.74 1.28
CA SER A 126 -12.62 4.92 0.48
C SER A 126 -12.36 3.45 0.82
N HIS A 127 -12.76 3.03 2.01
CA HIS A 127 -12.54 1.67 2.48
C HIS A 127 -13.59 1.23 3.51
N THR A 128 -13.78 -0.08 3.61
CA THR A 128 -14.60 -0.76 4.62
C THR A 128 -13.72 -1.47 5.62
N ASP A 129 -12.61 -2.04 5.18
CA ASP A 129 -11.66 -2.74 6.04
C ASP A 129 -10.62 -1.79 6.63
N TYR A 130 -10.17 -2.08 7.84
CA TYR A 130 -9.15 -1.30 8.52
C TYR A 130 -8.11 -2.21 9.19
N ILE A 131 -6.94 -1.65 9.46
CA ILE A 131 -5.86 -2.33 10.18
C ILE A 131 -6.13 -2.15 11.67
N SER A 132 -6.62 -3.20 12.33
CA SER A 132 -6.92 -3.19 13.77
C SER A 132 -5.69 -3.43 14.64
N GLN A 133 -4.67 -4.08 14.08
CA GLN A 133 -3.39 -4.30 14.75
C GLN A 133 -2.25 -4.24 13.73
N THR A 134 -1.25 -3.41 13.99
CA THR A 134 -0.04 -3.34 13.15
C THR A 134 0.80 -4.60 13.27
N ALA A 135 1.44 -4.97 12.17
CA ALA A 135 2.41 -6.05 12.15
C ALA A 135 3.64 -5.71 12.99
N PRO A 136 4.39 -6.71 13.51
CA PRO A 136 5.63 -6.47 14.22
C PRO A 136 6.62 -5.62 13.42
N GLY A 137 7.18 -4.58 14.04
CA GLY A 137 8.12 -3.65 13.41
C GLY A 137 7.47 -2.45 12.68
N PHE A 138 6.13 -2.35 12.73
CA PHE A 138 5.40 -1.17 12.24
C PHE A 138 4.96 -0.27 13.41
N GLU A 139 4.98 1.01 13.17
CA GLU A 139 4.49 2.06 14.08
C GLU A 139 3.37 2.85 13.39
N ILE A 140 2.45 3.38 14.20
CA ILE A 140 1.40 4.29 13.77
C ILE A 140 1.93 5.72 13.82
#